data_1cf54f54ea3cb575f62d6d87585be0d2
#
_entry.id   1cf54f54ea3cb575f62d6d87585be0d2
#
_cell.length_a   1.000
_cell.length_b   1.000
_cell.length_c   1.000
_cell.angle_alpha   90.00
_cell.angle_beta   90.00
_cell.angle_gamma   90.00
#
_symmetry.space_group_name_H-M   'P 1'
#
loop_
_entity.id
_entity.type
_entity.pdbx_description
1 polymer ?
#
loop_
_entity_poly.entity_id
_entity_poly.type
_entity_poly.pdbx_seq_one_letter_code
_entity_poly.pdbx_strand_id
1 'polypeptide(L)'
;MLFPIRDKSNKEQAFNAMLLRNKALIWHICSDYSLGKAWKVEDCMQEVIVSLWRYFDTFEGRSSERTWIYRVATNTMLMLRRKDSRYPTTEQIEAHGELNNMSGEAIDDNCQLLRQLISGLPEENGMIIRAHLDGFSYKEIAEMTDLTEGAVAMRIARTKQQLKELFEKEMQ
;
A
#
# COMPACT_ATOMS: atom_id res chain seq x y z
N MET A 1 -14.94 3.10 24.11
CA MET A 1 -16.11 3.98 23.96
C MET A 1 -16.77 3.62 22.63
N LEU A 2 -17.90 2.92 22.67
CA LEU A 2 -18.68 2.55 21.49
C LEU A 2 -19.29 3.83 20.91
N PHE A 3 -18.95 4.17 19.68
CA PHE A 3 -19.72 5.14 18.91
C PHE A 3 -20.90 4.42 18.28
N PRO A 4 -22.13 4.63 18.73
CA PRO A 4 -23.30 4.12 18.04
C PRO A 4 -23.52 4.99 16.80
N ILE A 5 -23.04 4.52 15.64
CA ILE A 5 -23.37 5.12 14.35
C ILE A 5 -24.84 4.78 14.06
N ARG A 6 -25.75 5.55 14.62
CA ARG A 6 -27.21 5.40 14.45
C ARG A 6 -27.79 6.28 13.36
N ASP A 7 -26.99 7.16 12.76
CA ASP A 7 -27.46 8.03 11.68
C ASP A 7 -26.54 7.89 10.45
N LYS A 8 -27.12 7.56 9.32
CA LYS A 8 -26.41 7.40 8.04
C LYS A 8 -25.63 8.67 7.68
N SER A 9 -26.20 9.84 7.96
CA SER A 9 -25.57 11.15 7.76
C SER A 9 -24.30 11.30 8.62
N ASN A 10 -24.31 10.85 9.86
CA ASN A 10 -23.15 10.91 10.75
C ASN A 10 -22.02 9.95 10.32
N LYS A 11 -22.36 8.76 9.81
CA LYS A 11 -21.41 7.82 9.25
C LYS A 11 -20.68 8.41 8.03
N GLU A 12 -21.42 9.00 7.10
CA GLU A 12 -20.86 9.63 5.90
C GLU A 12 -19.91 10.78 6.26
N GLN A 13 -20.30 11.63 7.22
CA GLN A 13 -19.45 12.73 7.69
C GLN A 13 -18.16 12.20 8.35
N ALA A 14 -18.26 11.22 9.23
CA ALA A 14 -17.10 10.61 9.89
C ALA A 14 -16.15 9.96 8.87
N PHE A 15 -16.69 9.24 7.91
CA PHE A 15 -15.92 8.62 6.84
C PHE A 15 -15.21 9.65 5.94
N ASN A 16 -15.92 10.69 5.51
CA ASN A 16 -15.35 11.76 4.71
C ASN A 16 -14.21 12.49 5.45
N ALA A 17 -14.40 12.76 6.75
CA ALA A 17 -13.37 13.37 7.59
C ALA A 17 -12.13 12.46 7.69
N MET A 18 -12.31 11.14 7.83
CA MET A 18 -11.23 10.15 7.82
C MET A 18 -10.47 10.15 6.48
N LEU A 19 -11.20 10.15 5.36
CA LEU A 19 -10.59 10.17 4.02
C LEU A 19 -9.76 11.43 3.80
N LEU A 20 -10.28 12.60 4.19
CA LEU A 20 -9.57 13.88 4.05
C LEU A 20 -8.24 13.89 4.83
N ARG A 21 -8.26 13.39 6.08
CA ARG A 21 -7.03 13.30 6.90
C ARG A 21 -5.98 12.36 6.30
N ASN A 22 -6.42 11.32 5.61
CA ASN A 22 -5.54 10.23 5.14
C ASN A 22 -5.37 10.19 3.61
N LYS A 23 -5.83 11.23 2.89
CA LYS A 23 -5.78 11.27 1.42
C LYS A 23 -4.37 11.03 0.87
N ALA A 24 -3.37 11.67 1.47
CA ALA A 24 -1.97 11.53 1.05
C ALA A 24 -1.45 10.09 1.25
N LEU A 25 -1.82 9.44 2.37
CA LEU A 25 -1.46 8.04 2.63
C LEU A 25 -2.09 7.11 1.59
N ILE A 26 -3.39 7.28 1.31
CA ILE A 26 -4.11 6.46 0.32
C ILE A 26 -3.49 6.63 -1.08
N TRP A 27 -3.22 7.88 -1.47
CA TRP A 27 -2.53 8.19 -2.73
C TRP A 27 -1.18 7.49 -2.81
N HIS A 28 -0.35 7.62 -1.77
CA HIS A 28 0.98 7.02 -1.71
C HIS A 28 0.91 5.50 -1.90
N ILE A 29 0.03 4.81 -1.18
CA ILE A 29 -0.16 3.35 -1.32
C ILE A 29 -0.57 2.99 -2.75
N CYS A 30 -1.59 3.67 -3.30
CA CYS A 30 -2.07 3.39 -4.65
C CYS A 30 -0.97 3.62 -5.70
N SER A 31 -0.21 4.70 -5.57
CA SER A 31 0.91 5.02 -6.45
C SER A 31 2.01 3.95 -6.41
N ASP A 32 2.41 3.51 -5.22
CA ASP A 32 3.45 2.48 -5.06
C ASP A 32 3.03 1.11 -5.62
N TYR A 33 1.77 0.73 -5.42
CA TYR A 33 1.28 -0.56 -5.89
C TYR A 33 0.89 -0.57 -7.38
N SER A 34 0.61 0.57 -7.98
CA SER A 34 0.35 0.69 -9.43
C SER A 34 1.62 0.77 -10.27
N LEU A 35 2.79 0.91 -9.64
CA LEU A 35 4.08 1.00 -10.34
C LEU A 35 4.29 -0.20 -11.28
N GLY A 36 4.64 0.07 -12.54
CA GLY A 36 4.82 -0.97 -13.56
C GLY A 36 3.52 -1.64 -14.03
N LYS A 37 2.37 -1.04 -13.75
CA LYS A 37 1.05 -1.47 -14.20
C LYS A 37 0.39 -0.39 -15.08
N ALA A 38 -0.49 -0.81 -15.98
CA ALA A 38 -1.30 0.10 -16.80
C ALA A 38 -2.46 0.78 -16.01
N TRP A 39 -2.45 0.67 -14.69
CA TRP A 39 -3.52 1.21 -13.85
C TRP A 39 -3.35 2.69 -13.61
N LYS A 40 -4.46 3.42 -13.67
CA LYS A 40 -4.50 4.79 -13.20
C LYS A 40 -4.60 4.81 -11.67
N VAL A 41 -3.80 5.63 -11.03
CA VAL A 41 -3.78 5.76 -9.56
C VAL A 41 -5.15 6.17 -9.03
N GLU A 42 -5.87 7.00 -9.77
CA GLU A 42 -7.22 7.46 -9.43
C GLU A 42 -8.23 6.31 -9.38
N ASP A 43 -8.17 5.37 -10.33
CA ASP A 43 -9.03 4.18 -10.34
C ASP A 43 -8.70 3.27 -9.15
N CYS A 44 -7.42 3.09 -8.85
CA CYS A 44 -6.98 2.37 -7.65
C CYS A 44 -7.50 3.02 -6.37
N MET A 45 -7.45 4.35 -6.28
CA MET A 45 -7.99 5.09 -5.15
C MET A 45 -9.49 4.86 -4.97
N GLN A 46 -10.26 4.85 -6.06
CA GLN A 46 -11.71 4.57 -6.00
C GLN A 46 -11.98 3.18 -5.43
N GLU A 47 -11.28 2.16 -5.89
CA GLU A 47 -11.41 0.79 -5.36
C GLU A 47 -11.04 0.72 -3.87
N VAL A 48 -9.98 1.40 -3.45
CA VAL A 48 -9.57 1.50 -2.05
C VAL A 48 -10.64 2.22 -1.22
N ILE A 49 -11.18 3.35 -1.70
CA ILE A 49 -12.24 4.10 -1.01
C ILE A 49 -13.50 3.25 -0.84
N VAL A 50 -13.90 2.51 -1.88
CA VAL A 50 -15.04 1.58 -1.81
C VAL A 50 -14.79 0.48 -0.78
N SER A 51 -13.58 -0.06 -0.73
CA SER A 51 -13.21 -1.09 0.27
C SER A 51 -13.20 -0.50 1.69
N LEU A 52 -12.65 0.69 1.88
CA LEU A 52 -12.67 1.40 3.16
C LEU A 52 -14.11 1.66 3.64
N TRP A 53 -15.00 2.09 2.74
CA TRP A 53 -16.42 2.28 3.06
C TRP A 53 -17.10 0.99 3.49
N ARG A 54 -16.84 -0.10 2.76
CA ARG A 54 -17.40 -1.42 3.05
C ARG A 54 -17.02 -1.93 4.44
N TYR A 55 -15.78 -1.68 4.85
CA TYR A 55 -15.25 -2.15 6.14
C TYR A 55 -15.30 -1.09 7.24
N PHE A 56 -15.84 0.11 6.98
CA PHE A 56 -15.83 1.22 7.94
C PHE A 56 -16.51 0.87 9.26
N ASP A 57 -17.61 0.14 9.23
CA ASP A 57 -18.33 -0.28 10.43
C ASP A 57 -17.56 -1.32 11.28
N THR A 58 -16.55 -1.96 10.70
CA THR A 58 -15.70 -2.92 11.41
C THR A 58 -14.49 -2.27 12.08
N PHE A 59 -14.29 -0.98 11.86
CA PHE A 59 -13.22 -0.24 12.52
C PHE A 59 -13.59 0.05 13.98
N GLU A 60 -13.10 -0.78 14.88
CA GLU A 60 -13.39 -0.71 16.33
C GLU A 60 -12.36 0.11 17.12
N GLY A 61 -11.40 0.76 16.45
CA GLY A 61 -10.34 1.54 17.10
C GLY A 61 -9.31 0.70 17.87
N ARG A 62 -9.19 -0.60 17.58
CA ARG A 62 -8.18 -1.49 18.18
C ARG A 62 -6.76 -1.16 17.71
N SER A 63 -6.62 -0.61 16.52
CA SER A 63 -5.38 -0.05 15.95
C SER A 63 -5.57 1.43 15.64
N SER A 64 -4.49 2.12 15.28
CA SER A 64 -4.59 3.48 14.79
C SER A 64 -5.40 3.53 13.48
N GLU A 65 -6.09 4.66 13.22
CA GLU A 65 -6.79 4.90 11.94
C GLU A 65 -5.84 4.70 10.74
N ARG A 66 -4.60 5.18 10.87
CA ARG A 66 -3.55 5.04 9.86
C ARG A 66 -3.20 3.58 9.58
N THR A 67 -3.01 2.77 10.61
CA THR A 67 -2.72 1.33 10.53
C THR A 67 -3.86 0.57 9.87
N TRP A 68 -5.10 0.86 10.25
CA TRP A 68 -6.27 0.23 9.69
C TRP A 68 -6.45 0.57 8.20
N ILE A 69 -6.32 1.85 7.82
CA ILE A 69 -6.38 2.29 6.41
C ILE A 69 -5.30 1.61 5.59
N TYR A 70 -4.06 1.56 6.11
CA TYR A 70 -2.95 0.93 5.42
C TYR A 70 -3.24 -0.54 5.14
N ARG A 71 -3.73 -1.28 6.12
CA ARG A 71 -4.12 -2.69 5.98
C ARG A 71 -5.21 -2.88 4.91
N VAL A 72 -6.28 -2.10 4.95
CA VAL A 72 -7.39 -2.23 3.99
C VAL A 72 -6.92 -1.85 2.58
N ALA A 73 -6.18 -0.75 2.44
CA ALA A 73 -5.70 -0.28 1.15
C ALA A 73 -4.72 -1.26 0.51
N THR A 74 -3.72 -1.75 1.25
CA THR A 74 -2.74 -2.70 0.73
C THR A 74 -3.39 -4.03 0.34
N ASN A 75 -4.30 -4.55 1.15
CA ASN A 75 -5.05 -5.76 0.80
C ASN A 75 -5.89 -5.57 -0.48
N THR A 76 -6.53 -4.42 -0.65
CA THR A 76 -7.29 -4.11 -1.87
C THR A 76 -6.36 -4.08 -3.08
N MET A 77 -5.21 -3.41 -2.99
CA MET A 77 -4.23 -3.35 -4.09
C MET A 77 -3.67 -4.73 -4.44
N LEU A 78 -3.38 -5.58 -3.45
CA LEU A 78 -2.96 -6.97 -3.69
C LEU A 78 -4.04 -7.80 -4.38
N MET A 79 -5.31 -7.62 -4.00
CA MET A 79 -6.43 -8.27 -4.70
C MET A 79 -6.53 -7.83 -6.17
N LEU A 80 -6.38 -6.54 -6.45
CA LEU A 80 -6.35 -6.01 -7.82
C LEU A 80 -5.20 -6.62 -8.62
N ARG A 81 -4.00 -6.68 -8.06
CA ARG A 81 -2.83 -7.30 -8.71
C ARG A 81 -3.05 -8.77 -9.04
N ARG A 82 -3.64 -9.54 -8.12
CA ARG A 82 -3.98 -10.96 -8.35
C ARG A 82 -5.04 -11.14 -9.43
N LYS A 83 -6.02 -10.23 -9.51
CA LYS A 83 -7.05 -10.23 -10.55
C LYS A 83 -6.42 -9.93 -11.90
N ASP A 84 -5.56 -8.93 -11.99
CA ASP A 84 -4.85 -8.52 -13.20
C ASP A 84 -3.95 -9.65 -13.74
N SER A 85 -3.22 -10.35 -12.87
CA SER A 85 -2.37 -11.48 -13.28
C SER A 85 -3.14 -12.72 -13.79
N ARG A 86 -4.42 -12.87 -13.40
CA ARG A 86 -5.28 -13.96 -13.89
C ARG A 86 -5.88 -13.67 -15.26
N TYR A 87 -6.05 -12.39 -15.59
CA TYR A 87 -6.63 -11.93 -16.85
C TYR A 87 -5.72 -10.86 -17.46
N PRO A 88 -4.54 -11.26 -18.01
CA PRO A 88 -3.65 -10.30 -18.63
C PRO A 88 -4.36 -9.68 -19.83
N THR A 89 -4.61 -8.38 -19.75
CA THR A 89 -5.07 -7.61 -20.90
C THR A 89 -3.91 -7.48 -21.87
N THR A 90 -4.17 -7.63 -23.16
CA THR A 90 -3.18 -7.62 -24.26
C THR A 90 -2.40 -6.29 -24.39
N GLU A 91 -2.71 -5.28 -23.57
CA GLU A 91 -2.10 -3.94 -23.59
C GLU A 91 -0.89 -3.78 -22.66
N GLN A 92 -0.34 -4.86 -22.08
CA GLN A 92 0.81 -4.78 -21.17
C GLN A 92 2.16 -4.54 -21.86
N ILE A 93 2.19 -4.24 -23.17
CA ILE A 93 3.44 -4.25 -23.94
C ILE A 93 4.20 -2.92 -23.95
N GLU A 94 3.63 -1.80 -23.53
CA GLU A 94 4.31 -0.49 -23.56
C GLU A 94 4.10 0.45 -22.37
N ALA A 95 3.89 -0.06 -21.17
CA ALA A 95 3.84 0.80 -19.99
C ALA A 95 5.24 1.09 -19.41
N HIS A 96 6.14 1.64 -20.21
CA HIS A 96 7.09 2.63 -19.71
C HIS A 96 6.32 3.94 -19.54
N GLY A 97 5.29 3.87 -18.67
CA GLY A 97 4.48 5.02 -18.34
C GLY A 97 5.34 6.03 -17.59
N GLU A 98 5.41 7.21 -18.18
CA GLU A 98 5.91 8.42 -17.52
C GLU A 98 5.39 8.46 -16.09
N LEU A 99 6.31 8.41 -15.12
CA LEU A 99 6.02 8.76 -13.74
C LEU A 99 5.49 10.20 -13.76
N ASN A 100 4.19 10.34 -13.72
CA ASN A 100 3.56 11.64 -13.54
C ASN A 100 3.97 12.17 -12.16
N ASN A 101 5.02 13.00 -12.17
CA ASN A 101 5.53 13.78 -11.06
C ASN A 101 4.45 14.75 -10.59
N MET A 102 3.60 14.32 -9.65
CA MET A 102 2.76 15.24 -8.89
C MET A 102 3.42 15.73 -7.59
N SER A 103 4.64 15.34 -7.31
CA SER A 103 5.52 16.00 -6.37
C SER A 103 6.78 16.40 -7.14
N GLY A 104 7.01 17.70 -7.30
CA GLY A 104 8.08 18.29 -8.11
C GLY A 104 9.49 18.12 -7.53
N GLU A 105 9.80 16.98 -6.95
CA GLU A 105 11.16 16.58 -6.59
C GLU A 105 11.60 15.51 -7.58
N ALA A 106 12.74 15.74 -8.23
CA ALA A 106 13.42 14.74 -9.03
C ALA A 106 13.66 13.51 -8.15
N ILE A 107 12.88 12.45 -8.41
CA ILE A 107 13.09 11.19 -7.71
C ILE A 107 14.46 10.70 -8.16
N ASP A 108 15.38 10.53 -7.22
CA ASP A 108 16.70 9.95 -7.44
C ASP A 108 16.53 8.58 -8.12
N ASP A 109 17.29 8.31 -9.18
CA ASP A 109 17.26 7.05 -9.94
C ASP A 109 17.35 5.84 -9.02
N ASN A 110 18.10 5.94 -7.94
CA ASN A 110 18.21 4.90 -6.90
C ASN A 110 16.89 4.63 -6.17
N CYS A 111 16.10 5.66 -5.90
CA CYS A 111 14.79 5.52 -5.29
C CYS A 111 13.81 4.82 -6.24
N GLN A 112 13.89 5.13 -7.52
CA GLN A 112 13.08 4.48 -8.54
C GLN A 112 13.45 3.00 -8.69
N LEU A 113 14.75 2.70 -8.76
CA LEU A 113 15.26 1.33 -8.80
C LEU A 113 14.81 0.53 -7.56
N LEU A 114 14.94 1.12 -6.35
CA LEU A 114 14.49 0.46 -5.13
C LEU A 114 12.99 0.10 -5.17
N ARG A 115 12.14 1.02 -5.63
CA ARG A 115 10.70 0.76 -5.78
C ARG A 115 10.43 -0.37 -6.77
N GLN A 116 11.16 -0.43 -7.89
CA GLN A 116 11.05 -1.51 -8.86
C GLN A 116 11.45 -2.85 -8.24
N LEU A 117 12.59 -2.90 -7.53
CA LEU A 117 13.04 -4.10 -6.85
C LEU A 117 12.03 -4.59 -5.80
N ILE A 118 11.45 -3.68 -5.01
CA ILE A 118 10.40 -4.01 -4.06
C ILE A 118 9.15 -4.57 -4.76
N SER A 119 8.80 -4.05 -5.93
CA SER A 119 7.64 -4.55 -6.69
C SER A 119 7.80 -5.97 -7.22
N GLY A 120 9.04 -6.43 -7.38
CA GLY A 120 9.40 -7.80 -7.78
C GLY A 120 9.45 -8.81 -6.61
N LEU A 121 9.35 -8.36 -5.36
CA LEU A 121 9.35 -9.24 -4.20
C LEU A 121 8.05 -10.04 -4.07
N PRO A 122 8.07 -11.20 -3.35
CA PRO A 122 6.84 -11.87 -2.92
C PRO A 122 5.92 -10.89 -2.19
N GLU A 123 4.60 -11.01 -2.43
CA GLU A 123 3.60 -10.04 -1.96
C GLU A 123 3.71 -9.69 -0.47
N GLU A 124 3.85 -10.71 0.39
CA GLU A 124 4.01 -10.49 1.83
C GLU A 124 5.27 -9.70 2.19
N ASN A 125 6.40 -10.05 1.60
CA ASN A 125 7.67 -9.36 1.88
C ASN A 125 7.63 -7.93 1.34
N GLY A 126 7.06 -7.74 0.14
CA GLY A 126 6.84 -6.42 -0.45
C GLY A 126 5.93 -5.54 0.41
N MET A 127 4.85 -6.08 0.99
CA MET A 127 3.97 -5.37 1.90
C MET A 127 4.68 -4.96 3.20
N ILE A 128 5.39 -5.91 3.83
CA ILE A 128 6.09 -5.68 5.10
C ILE A 128 7.19 -4.62 4.93
N ILE A 129 7.99 -4.71 3.87
CA ILE A 129 9.08 -3.75 3.66
C ILE A 129 8.56 -2.35 3.33
N ARG A 130 7.47 -2.22 2.54
CA ARG A 130 6.84 -0.91 2.29
C ARG A 130 6.31 -0.30 3.58
N ALA A 131 5.55 -1.06 4.39
CA ALA A 131 5.05 -0.58 5.66
C ALA A 131 6.19 -0.10 6.58
N HIS A 132 7.31 -0.82 6.60
CA HIS A 132 8.50 -0.42 7.37
C HIS A 132 9.11 0.88 6.84
N LEU A 133 9.23 1.05 5.52
CA LEU A 133 9.71 2.28 4.89
C LEU A 133 8.76 3.46 5.12
N ASP A 134 7.46 3.21 5.20
CA ASP A 134 6.42 4.20 5.51
C ASP A 134 6.36 4.56 7.01
N GLY A 135 7.30 4.03 7.81
CA GLY A 135 7.49 4.39 9.21
C GLY A 135 6.56 3.70 10.20
N PHE A 136 5.92 2.58 9.81
CA PHE A 136 5.17 1.76 10.77
C PHE A 136 6.12 0.97 11.67
N SER A 137 5.77 0.89 12.95
CA SER A 137 6.48 0.06 13.93
C SER A 137 6.30 -1.43 13.65
N TYR A 138 7.19 -2.26 14.16
CA TYR A 138 7.07 -3.73 14.01
C TYR A 138 5.77 -4.26 14.62
N LYS A 139 5.29 -3.64 15.69
CA LYS A 139 4.01 -3.96 16.30
C LYS A 139 2.84 -3.68 15.35
N GLU A 140 2.79 -2.50 14.75
CA GLU A 140 1.75 -2.13 13.77
C GLU A 140 1.77 -3.05 12.55
N ILE A 141 2.98 -3.38 12.03
CA ILE A 141 3.13 -4.32 10.93
C ILE A 141 2.67 -5.73 11.32
N ALA A 142 2.96 -6.17 12.53
CA ALA A 142 2.47 -7.43 13.08
C ALA A 142 0.93 -7.48 13.12
N GLU A 143 0.28 -6.39 13.56
CA GLU A 143 -1.18 -6.23 13.54
C GLU A 143 -1.77 -6.26 12.12
N MET A 144 -1.05 -5.76 11.11
CA MET A 144 -1.49 -5.77 9.70
C MET A 144 -1.39 -7.15 9.04
N THR A 145 -0.43 -7.97 9.49
CA THR A 145 -0.01 -9.20 8.79
C THR A 145 -0.34 -10.48 9.54
N ASP A 146 -0.93 -10.37 10.74
CA ASP A 146 -1.20 -11.48 11.66
C ASP A 146 0.07 -12.28 12.03
N LEU A 147 1.24 -11.62 12.01
CA LEU A 147 2.55 -12.15 12.41
C LEU A 147 2.92 -11.68 13.83
N THR A 148 3.93 -12.33 14.43
CA THR A 148 4.57 -11.79 15.63
C THR A 148 5.57 -10.69 15.27
N GLU A 149 5.84 -9.77 16.20
CA GLU A 149 6.86 -8.72 16.01
C GLU A 149 8.24 -9.29 15.68
N GLY A 150 8.61 -10.42 16.31
CA GLY A 150 9.86 -11.12 16.01
C GLY A 150 9.91 -11.67 14.58
N ALA A 151 8.80 -12.22 14.07
CA ALA A 151 8.71 -12.69 12.70
C ALA A 151 8.79 -11.51 11.70
N VAL A 152 8.17 -10.38 11.99
CA VAL A 152 8.28 -9.14 11.21
C VAL A 152 9.72 -8.66 11.16
N ALA A 153 10.40 -8.57 12.31
CA ALA A 153 11.80 -8.14 12.37
C ALA A 153 12.72 -9.04 11.52
N MET A 154 12.56 -10.35 11.60
CA MET A 154 13.33 -11.31 10.80
C MET A 154 13.04 -11.17 9.30
N ARG A 155 11.78 -10.99 8.90
CA ARG A 155 11.42 -10.80 7.50
C ARG A 155 12.00 -9.51 6.95
N ILE A 156 11.92 -8.40 7.69
CA ILE A 156 12.51 -7.12 7.30
C ILE A 156 14.03 -7.26 7.11
N ALA A 157 14.72 -7.90 8.05
CA ALA A 157 16.17 -8.11 7.95
C ALA A 157 16.56 -8.91 6.71
N ARG A 158 15.86 -10.04 6.44
CA ARG A 158 16.09 -10.87 5.25
C ARG A 158 15.77 -10.13 3.96
N THR A 159 14.66 -9.40 3.93
CA THR A 159 14.25 -8.63 2.75
C THR A 159 15.23 -7.49 2.45
N LYS A 160 15.73 -6.79 3.47
CA LYS A 160 16.78 -5.78 3.30
C LYS A 160 18.05 -6.37 2.70
N GLN A 161 18.48 -7.53 3.17
CA GLN A 161 19.65 -8.21 2.62
C GLN A 161 19.43 -8.61 1.15
N GLN A 162 18.27 -9.19 0.83
CA GLN A 162 17.90 -9.54 -0.54
C GLN A 162 17.87 -8.32 -1.46
N LEU A 163 17.27 -7.22 -1.02
CA LEU A 163 17.22 -5.97 -1.81
C LEU A 163 18.61 -5.40 -2.05
N LYS A 164 19.49 -5.46 -1.04
CA LYS A 164 20.89 -5.02 -1.19
C LYS A 164 21.60 -5.82 -2.27
N GLU A 165 21.48 -7.15 -2.26
CA GLU A 165 22.10 -8.03 -3.26
C GLU A 165 21.54 -7.78 -4.67
N LEU A 166 20.25 -7.55 -4.80
CA LEU A 166 19.63 -7.20 -6.08
C LEU A 166 20.09 -5.84 -6.59
N PHE A 167 20.15 -4.85 -5.70
CA PHE A 167 20.59 -3.49 -6.03
C PHE A 167 22.05 -3.48 -6.51
N GLU A 168 22.95 -4.21 -5.83
CA GLU A 168 24.36 -4.33 -6.21
C GLU A 168 24.54 -5.00 -7.59
N LYS A 169 23.65 -5.92 -7.97
CA LYS A 169 23.67 -6.54 -9.30
C LYS A 169 23.24 -5.62 -10.42
N GLU A 170 22.24 -4.76 -10.17
CA GLU A 170 21.77 -3.79 -11.17
C GLU A 170 22.76 -2.63 -11.40
N MET A 171 23.65 -2.39 -10.44
CA MET A 171 24.67 -1.33 -10.52
C MET A 171 25.97 -1.79 -11.18
N GLN A 172 26.14 -3.08 -11.52
CA GLN A 172 27.31 -3.64 -12.20
C GLN A 172 27.13 -3.66 -13.73
#